data_0159d2b40ab088c8cd48f374c15afdc4
#
_entry.id   0159d2b40ab088c8cd48f374c15afdc4
#
_cell.length_a   1.000
_cell.length_b   1.000
_cell.length_c   1.000
_cell.angle_alpha   90.00
_cell.angle_beta   90.00
_cell.angle_gamma   90.00
#
_symmetry.space_group_name_H-M   'P 1'
#
loop_
_entity.id
_entity.type
_entity.pdbx_description
1 polymer ?
#
loop_
_entity_poly.entity_id
_entity_poly.type
_entity_poly.pdbx_seq_one_letter_code
_entity_poly.pdbx_strand_id
1 'polypeptide(L)'
;MSIPATQMRPGMIIKHNNDLHSVFSVEHRTPGNLGAFIQAKLRNLRTGAMFEHRFRSPDPIEKINVDEVEMEFLYADGDSYYFMDTSNFEQTHLTRETLGGAVDYLIANLQIKVEFFDGKAVGIELPQTVELTVVETEPGIKSATASSVSKPAKTETGLVVHVPPFINEGEKIRVDTSDGSYLSRA
;
A
#
# COMPACT_ATOMS: atom_id res chain seq x y z
N MET A 1 -16.22 16.93 -4.19
CA MET A 1 -17.40 16.49 -5.00
C MET A 1 -18.23 15.53 -4.17
N SER A 2 -19.54 15.72 -4.10
CA SER A 2 -20.42 14.82 -3.34
C SER A 2 -20.88 13.65 -4.21
N ILE A 3 -20.71 12.44 -3.71
CA ILE A 3 -21.15 11.19 -4.34
C ILE A 3 -21.99 10.39 -3.33
N PRO A 4 -22.94 9.55 -3.75
CA PRO A 4 -23.61 8.64 -2.83
C PRO A 4 -22.67 7.56 -2.31
N ALA A 5 -22.87 7.09 -1.09
CA ALA A 5 -22.02 6.06 -0.46
C ALA A 5 -21.89 4.78 -1.31
N THR A 6 -22.90 4.47 -2.13
CA THR A 6 -22.87 3.33 -3.08
C THR A 6 -21.77 3.42 -4.14
N GLN A 7 -21.27 4.62 -4.41
CA GLN A 7 -20.19 4.86 -5.37
C GLN A 7 -18.80 4.86 -4.73
N MET A 8 -18.73 4.67 -3.41
CA MET A 8 -17.44 4.56 -2.72
C MET A 8 -16.66 3.34 -3.23
N ARG A 9 -15.35 3.51 -3.41
CA ARG A 9 -14.42 2.46 -3.85
C ARG A 9 -13.14 2.51 -3.03
N PRO A 10 -12.46 1.39 -2.82
CA PRO A 10 -11.12 1.37 -2.25
C PRO A 10 -10.17 2.30 -3.03
N GLY A 11 -9.26 2.95 -2.33
CA GLY A 11 -8.33 3.93 -2.88
C GLY A 11 -8.87 5.36 -2.97
N MET A 12 -10.17 5.59 -2.83
CA MET A 12 -10.72 6.95 -2.79
C MET A 12 -10.29 7.69 -1.52
N ILE A 13 -10.05 8.98 -1.66
CA ILE A 13 -9.91 9.89 -0.52
C ILE A 13 -11.25 10.59 -0.29
N ILE A 14 -11.72 10.53 0.94
CA ILE A 14 -12.99 11.15 1.36
C ILE A 14 -12.78 12.05 2.56
N LYS A 15 -13.62 13.06 2.69
CA LYS A 15 -13.71 13.86 3.91
C LYS A 15 -14.80 13.28 4.82
N HIS A 16 -14.41 12.91 6.02
CA HIS A 16 -15.32 12.40 7.05
C HIS A 16 -14.92 12.97 8.42
N ASN A 17 -15.89 13.52 9.16
CA ASN A 17 -15.65 14.17 10.46
C ASN A 17 -14.53 15.25 10.43
N ASN A 18 -14.50 16.05 9.39
CA ASN A 18 -13.49 17.11 9.14
C ASN A 18 -12.06 16.64 8.88
N ASP A 19 -11.81 15.34 8.81
CA ASP A 19 -10.51 14.77 8.47
C ASP A 19 -10.56 14.07 7.10
N LEU A 20 -9.39 13.96 6.46
CA LEU A 20 -9.22 13.16 5.25
C LEU A 20 -8.99 11.70 5.60
N HIS A 21 -9.67 10.83 4.87
CA HIS A 21 -9.59 9.39 5.06
C HIS A 21 -9.40 8.68 3.73
N SER A 22 -8.49 7.74 3.68
CA SER A 22 -8.40 6.78 2.59
C SER A 22 -9.39 5.64 2.82
N VAL A 23 -10.13 5.29 1.78
CA VAL A 23 -11.02 4.13 1.79
C VAL A 23 -10.19 2.88 1.55
N PHE A 24 -10.06 2.04 2.57
CA PHE A 24 -9.28 0.80 2.50
C PHE A 24 -10.08 -0.34 1.89
N SER A 25 -11.31 -0.54 2.36
CA SER A 25 -12.23 -1.56 1.82
C SER A 25 -13.68 -1.10 1.92
N VAL A 26 -14.52 -1.66 1.06
CA VAL A 26 -15.95 -1.35 1.00
C VAL A 26 -16.74 -2.64 0.82
N GLU A 27 -17.73 -2.86 1.68
CA GLU A 27 -18.67 -3.96 1.58
C GLU A 27 -20.09 -3.43 1.45
N HIS A 28 -20.78 -3.85 0.41
CA HIS A 28 -22.21 -3.61 0.25
C HIS A 28 -22.99 -4.70 0.96
N ARG A 29 -23.81 -4.33 1.94
CA ARG A 29 -24.64 -5.28 2.67
C ARG A 29 -26.12 -4.91 2.52
N THR A 30 -26.92 -5.87 2.10
CA THR A 30 -28.38 -5.74 1.97
C THR A 30 -29.02 -6.79 2.86
N PRO A 31 -29.16 -6.56 4.18
CA PRO A 31 -29.83 -7.50 5.05
C PRO A 31 -31.35 -7.43 4.82
N GLY A 32 -31.94 -8.49 4.33
CA GLY A 32 -33.37 -8.79 4.25
C GLY A 32 -34.31 -7.56 4.20
N ASN A 33 -35.04 -7.31 5.28
CA ASN A 33 -36.02 -6.23 5.39
C ASN A 33 -35.45 -4.88 5.89
N LEU A 34 -34.16 -4.79 6.14
CA LEU A 34 -33.47 -3.56 6.56
C LEU A 34 -32.77 -2.94 5.35
N GLY A 35 -32.87 -1.63 5.20
CA GLY A 35 -32.27 -0.90 4.07
C GLY A 35 -30.80 -1.23 3.84
N ALA A 36 -30.37 -1.18 2.58
CA ALA A 36 -28.99 -1.43 2.20
C ALA A 36 -28.04 -0.42 2.85
N PHE A 37 -26.88 -0.87 3.30
CA PHE A 37 -25.83 -0.04 3.85
C PHE A 37 -24.44 -0.41 3.30
N ILE A 38 -23.53 0.54 3.40
CA ILE A 38 -22.15 0.40 2.98
C ILE A 38 -21.28 0.34 4.24
N GLN A 39 -20.58 -0.76 4.45
CA GLN A 39 -19.56 -0.85 5.50
C GLN A 39 -18.21 -0.55 4.88
N ALA A 40 -17.61 0.55 5.28
CA ALA A 40 -16.32 0.98 4.78
C ALA A 40 -15.28 0.92 5.90
N LYS A 41 -14.10 0.38 5.59
CA LYS A 41 -12.92 0.47 6.43
C LYS A 41 -12.11 1.68 5.97
N LEU A 42 -11.93 2.63 6.87
CA LEU A 42 -11.30 3.91 6.61
C LEU A 42 -9.99 4.05 7.37
N ARG A 43 -9.00 4.66 6.74
CA ARG A 43 -7.75 5.07 7.39
C ARG A 43 -7.70 6.58 7.46
N ASN A 44 -7.61 7.12 8.66
CA ASN A 44 -7.40 8.55 8.85
C ASN A 44 -5.98 8.93 8.39
N LEU A 45 -5.87 9.87 7.45
CA LEU A 45 -4.58 10.24 6.87
C LEU A 45 -3.70 11.08 7.80
N ARG A 46 -4.30 11.73 8.80
CA ARG A 46 -3.57 12.51 9.79
C ARG A 46 -3.03 11.65 10.94
N THR A 47 -3.80 10.69 11.41
CA THR A 47 -3.46 9.88 12.60
C THR A 47 -2.99 8.48 12.27
N GLY A 48 -3.22 8.01 11.02
CA GLY A 48 -2.96 6.64 10.61
C GLY A 48 -3.96 5.61 11.15
N ALA A 49 -4.87 6.01 12.03
CA ALA A 49 -5.83 5.11 12.67
C ALA A 49 -6.80 4.52 11.64
N MET A 50 -7.05 3.22 11.76
CA MET A 50 -8.04 2.51 10.95
C MET A 50 -9.28 2.24 11.79
N PHE A 51 -10.44 2.46 11.20
CA PHE A 51 -11.73 2.15 11.81
C PHE A 51 -12.76 1.78 10.74
N GLU A 52 -13.83 1.11 11.15
CA GLU A 52 -14.95 0.81 10.28
C GLU A 52 -16.09 1.79 10.54
N HIS A 53 -16.70 2.26 9.46
CA HIS A 53 -17.89 3.11 9.51
C HIS A 53 -18.98 2.57 8.59
N ARG A 54 -20.22 2.68 9.06
CA ARG A 54 -21.40 2.27 8.31
C ARG A 54 -22.10 3.51 7.75
N PHE A 55 -22.15 3.58 6.43
CA PHE A 55 -22.92 4.59 5.69
C PHE A 55 -24.24 4.00 5.22
N ARG A 56 -25.30 4.79 5.21
CA ARG A 56 -26.51 4.41 4.53
C ARG A 56 -26.31 4.56 3.01
N SER A 57 -26.97 3.73 2.20
CA SER A 57 -26.83 3.78 0.74
C SER A 57 -26.97 5.19 0.13
N PRO A 58 -27.93 6.03 0.55
CA PRO A 58 -28.10 7.37 0.00
C PRO A 58 -27.21 8.45 0.65
N ASP A 59 -26.45 8.13 1.71
CA ASP A 59 -25.65 9.14 2.42
C ASP A 59 -24.67 9.84 1.46
N PRO A 60 -24.62 11.19 1.45
CA PRO A 60 -23.67 11.91 0.64
C PRO A 60 -22.25 11.78 1.23
N ILE A 61 -21.30 11.41 0.40
CA ILE A 61 -19.90 11.30 0.75
C ILE A 61 -19.13 12.40 -0.01
N GLU A 62 -18.34 13.17 0.70
CA GLU A 62 -17.48 14.18 0.07
C GLU A 62 -16.20 13.52 -0.43
N LYS A 63 -16.18 13.18 -1.73
CA LYS A 63 -14.98 12.71 -2.42
C LYS A 63 -14.04 13.89 -2.64
N ILE A 64 -12.78 13.70 -2.28
CA ILE A 64 -11.69 14.66 -2.49
C ILE A 64 -10.97 14.27 -3.78
N ASN A 65 -10.76 15.24 -4.67
CA ASN A 65 -9.89 15.05 -5.82
C ASN A 65 -8.45 15.30 -5.37
N VAL A 66 -7.57 14.42 -5.78
CA VAL A 66 -6.14 14.49 -5.50
C VAL A 66 -5.39 14.61 -6.82
N ASP A 67 -4.23 15.25 -6.79
CA ASP A 67 -3.30 15.29 -7.91
C ASP A 67 -2.36 14.10 -7.78
N GLU A 68 -2.31 13.24 -8.79
CA GLU A 68 -1.40 12.10 -8.84
C GLU A 68 -0.11 12.53 -9.52
N VAL A 69 1.02 12.27 -8.87
CA VAL A 69 2.36 12.54 -9.41
C VAL A 69 3.17 11.25 -9.40
N GLU A 70 3.74 10.90 -10.55
CA GLU A 70 4.68 9.77 -10.65
C GLU A 70 6.04 10.19 -10.11
N MET A 71 6.51 9.46 -9.11
CA MET A 71 7.77 9.73 -8.43
C MET A 71 8.65 8.51 -8.39
N GLU A 72 9.95 8.74 -8.48
CA GLU A 72 10.98 7.72 -8.36
C GLU A 72 11.65 7.84 -7.00
N PHE A 73 11.74 6.71 -6.27
CA PHE A 73 12.44 6.67 -4.99
C PHE A 73 13.95 6.72 -5.21
N LEU A 74 14.63 7.62 -4.52
CA LEU A 74 16.06 7.82 -4.62
C LEU A 74 16.80 7.13 -3.46
N TYR A 75 16.58 7.58 -2.25
CA TYR A 75 17.23 7.07 -1.04
C TYR A 75 16.46 7.48 0.23
N ALA A 76 16.83 6.86 1.35
CA ALA A 76 16.35 7.23 2.68
C ALA A 76 17.50 7.77 3.54
N ASP A 77 17.16 8.74 4.39
CA ASP A 77 18.04 9.27 5.43
C ASP A 77 17.22 9.42 6.72
N GLY A 78 17.47 8.51 7.68
CA GLY A 78 16.66 8.41 8.88
C GLY A 78 15.19 8.15 8.58
N ASP A 79 14.30 9.03 9.02
CA ASP A 79 12.86 8.96 8.78
C ASP A 79 12.40 9.71 7.53
N SER A 80 13.33 10.25 6.75
CA SER A 80 13.07 10.98 5.50
C SER A 80 13.39 10.11 4.28
N TYR A 81 12.44 10.03 3.37
CA TYR A 81 12.54 9.26 2.13
C TYR A 81 12.46 10.23 0.96
N TYR A 82 13.48 10.24 0.13
CA TYR A 82 13.64 11.21 -0.95
C TYR A 82 13.16 10.63 -2.28
N PHE A 83 12.33 11.40 -2.95
CA PHE A 83 11.72 11.07 -4.23
C PHE A 83 11.97 12.17 -5.24
N MET A 84 11.97 11.80 -6.51
CA MET A 84 12.08 12.71 -7.64
C MET A 84 10.84 12.58 -8.51
N ASP A 85 10.21 13.71 -8.80
CA ASP A 85 9.13 13.80 -9.80
C ASP A 85 9.71 13.45 -11.18
N THR A 86 9.14 12.46 -11.85
CA THR A 86 9.65 11.97 -13.14
C THR A 86 9.40 12.95 -14.30
N SER A 87 8.53 13.94 -14.13
CA SER A 87 8.17 14.90 -15.16
C SER A 87 9.04 16.17 -15.16
N ASN A 88 9.40 16.68 -13.98
CA ASN A 88 10.12 17.93 -13.80
C ASN A 88 11.46 17.78 -13.07
N PHE A 89 11.77 16.56 -12.58
CA PHE A 89 12.98 16.22 -11.83
C PHE A 89 13.15 16.95 -10.49
N GLU A 90 12.09 17.56 -9.97
CA GLU A 90 12.09 18.15 -8.65
C GLU A 90 12.14 17.06 -7.58
N GLN A 91 12.96 17.30 -6.56
CA GLN A 91 13.09 16.39 -5.44
C GLN A 91 12.22 16.85 -4.27
N THR A 92 11.56 15.89 -3.63
CA THR A 92 10.82 16.10 -2.39
C THR A 92 11.11 14.96 -1.42
N HIS A 93 10.78 15.15 -0.17
CA HIS A 93 10.86 14.07 0.81
C HIS A 93 9.52 13.80 1.44
N LEU A 94 9.28 12.54 1.75
CA LEU A 94 8.13 12.06 2.51
C LEU A 94 8.63 11.44 3.80
N THR A 95 7.83 11.54 4.85
CA THR A 95 8.17 10.95 6.14
C THR A 95 7.73 9.49 6.20
N ARG A 96 8.37 8.72 7.07
CA ARG A 96 7.96 7.35 7.36
C ARG A 96 6.49 7.24 7.77
N GLU A 97 5.99 8.24 8.50
CA GLU A 97 4.59 8.31 8.91
C GLU A 97 3.64 8.40 7.70
N THR A 98 3.98 9.23 6.71
CA THR A 98 3.20 9.36 5.47
C THR A 98 3.26 8.09 4.63
N LEU A 99 4.43 7.46 4.53
CA LEU A 99 4.64 6.25 3.73
C LEU A 99 4.03 5.00 4.37
N GLY A 100 4.02 4.94 5.71
CA GLY A 100 3.51 3.77 6.42
C GLY A 100 4.21 2.47 5.99
N GLY A 101 3.42 1.43 5.69
CA GLY A 101 3.95 0.14 5.24
C GLY A 101 4.64 0.15 3.87
N ALA A 102 4.50 1.21 3.08
CA ALA A 102 5.16 1.32 1.78
C ALA A 102 6.69 1.30 1.90
N VAL A 103 7.26 1.71 3.04
CA VAL A 103 8.72 1.70 3.27
C VAL A 103 9.34 0.32 3.10
N ASP A 104 8.59 -0.75 3.35
CA ASP A 104 9.06 -2.12 3.24
C ASP A 104 9.28 -2.59 1.79
N TYR A 105 8.81 -1.80 0.82
CA TYR A 105 8.91 -2.09 -0.61
C TYR A 105 9.79 -1.11 -1.39
N LEU A 106 10.30 -0.05 -0.73
CA LEU A 106 11.08 0.98 -1.40
C LEU A 106 12.51 0.50 -1.67
N ILE A 107 12.81 0.32 -2.94
CA ILE A 107 14.17 0.10 -3.46
C ILE A 107 14.54 1.26 -4.38
N ALA A 108 15.83 1.50 -4.56
CA ALA A 108 16.31 2.57 -5.45
C ALA A 108 15.72 2.45 -6.86
N ASN A 109 15.31 3.58 -7.41
CA ASN A 109 14.66 3.72 -8.73
C ASN A 109 13.26 3.09 -8.84
N LEU A 110 12.63 2.71 -7.72
CA LEU A 110 11.24 2.27 -7.75
C LEU A 110 10.33 3.45 -8.09
N GLN A 111 9.49 3.28 -9.10
CA GLN A 111 8.46 4.26 -9.45
C GLN A 111 7.19 3.98 -8.66
N ILE A 112 6.67 5.02 -8.05
CA ILE A 112 5.43 5.03 -7.27
C ILE A 112 4.55 6.18 -7.73
N LYS A 113 3.27 6.14 -7.39
CA LYS A 113 2.40 7.32 -7.51
C LYS A 113 2.17 7.90 -6.13
N VAL A 114 2.28 9.21 -6.03
CA VAL A 114 1.99 9.97 -4.81
C VAL A 114 0.78 10.85 -5.07
N GLU A 115 -0.20 10.74 -4.21
CA GLU A 115 -1.42 11.55 -4.25
C GLU A 115 -1.24 12.80 -3.38
N PHE A 116 -1.44 13.96 -3.97
CA PHE A 116 -1.36 15.24 -3.29
C PHE A 116 -2.72 15.90 -3.17
N PHE A 117 -2.97 16.50 -2.02
CA PHE A 117 -4.09 17.39 -1.79
C PHE A 117 -3.58 18.68 -1.14
N ASP A 118 -3.87 19.82 -1.77
CA ASP A 118 -3.42 21.13 -1.30
C ASP A 118 -1.89 21.18 -1.04
N GLY A 119 -1.12 20.58 -1.94
CA GLY A 119 0.34 20.53 -1.88
C GLY A 119 0.92 19.56 -0.83
N LYS A 120 0.08 18.79 -0.15
CA LYS A 120 0.50 17.79 0.84
C LYS A 120 0.26 16.38 0.32
N ALA A 121 1.23 15.49 0.51
CA ALA A 121 1.07 14.07 0.21
C ALA A 121 0.03 13.46 1.17
N VAL A 122 -1.01 12.85 0.60
CA VAL A 122 -2.13 12.25 1.34
C VAL A 122 -2.28 10.76 1.08
N GLY A 123 -1.64 10.24 0.05
CA GLY A 123 -1.68 8.83 -0.29
C GLY A 123 -0.51 8.42 -1.17
N ILE A 124 -0.27 7.11 -1.21
CA ILE A 124 0.78 6.50 -2.00
C ILE A 124 0.22 5.24 -2.63
N GLU A 125 0.45 5.08 -3.92
CA GLU A 125 0.16 3.87 -4.66
C GLU A 125 1.47 3.21 -5.10
N LEU A 126 1.72 2.01 -4.58
CA LEU A 126 2.82 1.16 -4.99
C LEU A 126 2.48 0.42 -6.28
N PRO A 127 3.48 0.04 -7.10
CA PRO A 127 3.23 -0.93 -8.16
C PRO A 127 2.74 -2.25 -7.55
N GLN A 128 1.96 -3.01 -8.29
CA GLN A 128 1.37 -4.27 -7.79
C GLN A 128 2.43 -5.26 -7.32
N THR A 129 3.59 -5.27 -7.97
CA THR A 129 4.70 -6.15 -7.64
C THR A 129 6.00 -5.37 -7.56
N VAL A 130 6.89 -5.80 -6.65
CA VAL A 130 8.27 -5.32 -6.57
C VAL A 130 9.23 -6.48 -6.57
N GLU A 131 10.45 -6.24 -7.07
CA GLU A 131 11.54 -7.21 -7.06
C GLU A 131 12.48 -6.89 -5.92
N LEU A 132 12.57 -7.80 -4.95
CA LEU A 132 13.41 -7.64 -3.76
C LEU A 132 14.50 -8.71 -3.73
N THR A 133 15.70 -8.33 -3.31
CA THR A 133 16.82 -9.27 -3.11
C THR A 133 16.75 -9.88 -1.71
N VAL A 134 16.82 -11.19 -1.64
CA VAL A 134 16.92 -11.92 -0.37
C VAL A 134 18.33 -11.75 0.20
N VAL A 135 18.44 -11.19 1.41
CA VAL A 135 19.73 -10.94 2.09
C VAL A 135 20.01 -11.94 3.18
N GLU A 136 18.99 -12.60 3.73
CA GLU A 136 19.14 -13.59 4.79
C GLU A 136 18.00 -14.60 4.72
N THR A 137 18.34 -15.88 4.65
CA THR A 137 17.39 -17.00 4.73
C THR A 137 18.09 -18.28 5.14
N GLU A 138 17.31 -19.27 5.59
CA GLU A 138 17.85 -20.60 5.84
C GLU A 138 18.34 -21.26 4.53
N PRO A 139 19.39 -22.10 4.57
CA PRO A 139 19.86 -22.83 3.40
C PRO A 139 18.75 -23.63 2.72
N GLY A 140 18.72 -23.59 1.38
CA GLY A 140 17.74 -24.33 0.61
C GLY A 140 17.93 -25.84 0.73
N ILE A 141 16.85 -26.56 1.02
CA ILE A 141 16.84 -28.02 1.03
C ILE A 141 16.48 -28.49 -0.38
N LYS A 142 17.44 -29.10 -1.08
CA LYS A 142 17.28 -29.58 -2.47
C LYS A 142 16.26 -30.73 -2.62
N SER A 143 15.86 -31.38 -1.52
CA SER A 143 15.00 -32.56 -1.52
C SER A 143 13.61 -32.36 -0.92
N ALA A 144 13.21 -31.12 -0.61
CA ALA A 144 11.87 -30.86 -0.12
C ALA A 144 10.86 -31.04 -1.28
N THR A 145 10.11 -32.10 -1.26
CA THR A 145 8.92 -32.26 -2.08
C THR A 145 8.00 -31.05 -1.85
N ALA A 146 7.57 -30.45 -2.92
CA ALA A 146 6.96 -29.11 -3.04
C ALA A 146 5.58 -28.92 -2.35
N SER A 147 5.25 -29.68 -1.32
CA SER A 147 3.98 -29.53 -0.63
C SER A 147 4.17 -28.85 0.73
N SER A 148 3.74 -27.62 0.78
CA SER A 148 3.36 -26.82 1.96
C SER A 148 4.45 -26.33 2.95
N VAL A 149 5.73 -26.41 2.67
CA VAL A 149 6.75 -25.86 3.56
C VAL A 149 7.27 -24.56 2.98
N SER A 150 7.01 -23.45 3.66
CA SER A 150 7.64 -22.17 3.39
C SER A 150 8.65 -21.84 4.48
N LYS A 151 9.66 -21.04 4.16
CA LYS A 151 10.64 -20.52 5.11
C LYS A 151 10.68 -19.00 5.07
N PRO A 152 11.02 -18.33 6.19
CA PRO A 152 11.18 -16.88 6.19
C PRO A 152 12.47 -16.50 5.44
N ALA A 153 12.36 -15.44 4.63
CA ALA A 153 13.46 -14.81 3.95
C ALA A 153 13.41 -13.30 4.20
N LYS A 154 14.49 -12.74 4.71
CA LYS A 154 14.63 -11.30 4.91
C LYS A 154 15.15 -10.67 3.62
N THR A 155 14.52 -9.62 3.17
CA THR A 155 14.88 -8.88 1.97
C THR A 155 15.77 -7.67 2.30
N GLU A 156 16.34 -7.07 1.26
CA GLU A 156 17.18 -5.87 1.34
C GLU A 156 16.49 -4.66 2.00
N THR A 157 15.17 -4.61 1.94
CA THR A 157 14.35 -3.55 2.60
C THR A 157 14.05 -3.85 4.07
N GLY A 158 14.39 -5.04 4.56
CA GLY A 158 14.04 -5.53 5.89
C GLY A 158 12.70 -6.26 5.97
N LEU A 159 11.91 -6.28 4.89
CA LEU A 159 10.69 -7.08 4.83
C LEU A 159 11.02 -8.56 4.91
N VAL A 160 10.27 -9.29 5.75
CA VAL A 160 10.35 -10.75 5.82
C VAL A 160 9.23 -11.35 4.98
N VAL A 161 9.61 -12.15 3.98
CA VAL A 161 8.70 -12.81 3.06
C VAL A 161 8.79 -14.32 3.24
N HIS A 162 7.65 -15.00 3.29
CA HIS A 162 7.62 -16.47 3.29
C HIS A 162 7.83 -16.99 1.87
N VAL A 163 8.95 -17.71 1.65
CA VAL A 163 9.37 -18.19 0.34
C VAL A 163 9.45 -19.71 0.31
N PRO A 164 9.38 -20.33 -0.89
CA PRO A 164 9.65 -21.76 -1.05
C PRO A 164 11.04 -22.17 -0.54
N PRO A 165 11.24 -23.44 -0.14
CA PRO A 165 12.51 -23.92 0.44
C PRO A 165 13.71 -23.79 -0.49
N PHE A 166 13.50 -23.72 -1.81
CA PHE A 166 14.58 -23.67 -2.82
C PHE A 166 15.16 -22.25 -3.03
N ILE A 167 14.60 -21.21 -2.42
CA ILE A 167 15.11 -19.85 -2.52
C ILE A 167 16.35 -19.69 -1.64
N ASN A 168 17.40 -19.09 -2.19
CA ASN A 168 18.67 -18.84 -1.49
C ASN A 168 18.95 -17.34 -1.32
N GLU A 169 19.90 -17.04 -0.45
CA GLU A 169 20.44 -15.67 -0.34
C GLU A 169 21.02 -15.20 -1.67
N GLY A 170 20.86 -13.91 -1.97
CA GLY A 170 21.27 -13.28 -3.21
C GLY A 170 20.29 -13.41 -4.36
N GLU A 171 19.28 -14.27 -4.25
CA GLU A 171 18.23 -14.37 -5.27
C GLU A 171 17.25 -13.21 -5.21
N LYS A 172 16.78 -12.77 -6.37
CA LYS A 172 15.67 -11.81 -6.49
C LYS A 172 14.34 -12.54 -6.55
N ILE A 173 13.39 -12.01 -5.80
CA ILE A 173 12.02 -12.52 -5.75
C ILE A 173 11.02 -11.41 -6.10
N ARG A 174 9.92 -11.77 -6.74
CA ARG A 174 8.76 -10.92 -6.92
C ARG A 174 7.82 -11.06 -5.75
N VAL A 175 7.45 -9.92 -5.19
CA VAL A 175 6.59 -9.81 -4.02
C VAL A 175 5.37 -9.00 -4.39
N ASP A 176 4.19 -9.46 -4.00
CA ASP A 176 2.94 -8.69 -4.11
C ASP A 176 2.94 -7.60 -3.03
N THR A 177 2.74 -6.36 -3.44
CA THR A 177 2.75 -5.22 -2.51
C THR A 177 1.47 -5.08 -1.70
N SER A 178 0.41 -5.79 -2.07
CA SER A 178 -0.87 -5.75 -1.35
C SER A 178 -0.82 -6.50 -0.02
N ASP A 179 -0.06 -7.60 0.04
CA ASP A 179 -0.02 -8.50 1.20
C ASP A 179 1.41 -8.95 1.60
N GLY A 180 2.43 -8.59 0.81
CA GLY A 180 3.82 -8.99 1.05
C GLY A 180 4.12 -10.45 0.70
N SER A 181 3.29 -11.11 -0.09
CA SER A 181 3.46 -12.50 -0.46
C SER A 181 4.45 -12.71 -1.61
N TYR A 182 5.14 -13.83 -1.57
CA TYR A 182 5.99 -14.31 -2.66
C TYR A 182 5.15 -14.72 -3.87
N LEU A 183 5.50 -14.25 -5.06
CA LEU A 183 4.87 -14.63 -6.32
C LEU A 183 5.74 -15.57 -7.14
N SER A 184 6.98 -15.19 -7.39
CA SER A 184 7.92 -15.95 -8.22
C SER A 184 9.36 -15.52 -7.99
N ARG A 185 10.31 -16.24 -8.55
CA ARG A 185 11.66 -15.70 -8.82
C ARG A 185 11.55 -14.56 -9.85
N ALA A 186 12.40 -13.55 -9.68
CA ALA A 186 12.48 -12.44 -10.63
C ALA A 186 13.38 -12.79 -11.82
#